data_4b59f9b842832e71946667a22a998e10
#
_entry.id   4b59f9b842832e71946667a22a998e10
#
_cell.length_a   1.000
_cell.length_b   1.000
_cell.length_c   1.000
_cell.angle_alpha   90.00
_cell.angle_beta   90.00
_cell.angle_gamma   90.00
#
_symmetry.space_group_name_H-M   'P 1'
#
loop_
_entity.id
_entity.type
_entity.pdbx_description
1 polymer ?
#
loop_
_entity_poly.entity_id
_entity_poly.type
_entity_poly.pdbx_seq_one_letter_code
_entity_poly.pdbx_strand_id
1 'polypeptide(L)'
;ELNYTPEDANGNIKIAQAININESFQISRQFWAWQVKNGVLKNPRSFINHTPHMSFVWGDENVAYLEKRYQALKASPLFAGMEFSTDPEQIKKWVPLMMEGRDPSQKIGATWSPLGTDMEFGEITRQFVSHLQSDQNFNLQVNSEVSDIQRNADGSWRVTYTNTKTDAEQVVDAKFVFIGAGG
;
A
#
# COMPACT_ATOMS: atom_id res chain seq x y z
N GLU A 1 7.58 -7.07 2.97
CA GLU A 1 8.16 -6.57 4.22
C GLU A 1 8.60 -7.72 5.10
N LEU A 2 9.68 -7.52 5.87
CA LEU A 2 10.36 -8.61 6.59
C LEU A 2 9.51 -9.21 7.71
N ASN A 3 8.73 -8.39 8.40
CA ASN A 3 7.85 -8.81 9.48
C ASN A 3 6.66 -9.69 9.06
N TYR A 4 6.38 -9.83 7.76
CA TYR A 4 5.35 -10.74 7.25
C TYR A 4 5.87 -12.14 6.97
N THR A 5 7.12 -12.41 7.27
CA THR A 5 7.78 -13.71 7.07
C THR A 5 8.54 -14.14 8.32
N PRO A 6 7.88 -14.23 9.49
CA PRO A 6 8.57 -14.62 10.73
C PRO A 6 9.10 -16.04 10.65
N GLU A 7 10.21 -16.29 11.35
CA GLU A 7 10.75 -17.64 11.58
C GLU A 7 9.97 -18.30 12.71
N ASP A 8 9.61 -19.57 12.56
CA ASP A 8 8.96 -20.35 13.60
C ASP A 8 10.00 -20.96 14.56
N ALA A 9 9.53 -21.65 15.62
CA ALA A 9 10.39 -22.26 16.62
C ALA A 9 11.31 -23.37 16.06
N ASN A 10 11.03 -23.88 14.86
CA ASN A 10 11.83 -24.89 14.16
C ASN A 10 12.77 -24.27 13.11
N GLY A 11 12.83 -22.96 13.02
CA GLY A 11 13.66 -22.24 12.06
C GLY A 11 13.08 -22.15 10.63
N ASN A 12 11.79 -22.46 10.42
CA ASN A 12 11.16 -22.35 9.11
C ASN A 12 10.54 -20.95 8.93
N ILE A 13 10.66 -20.40 7.73
CA ILE A 13 10.06 -19.12 7.37
C ILE A 13 8.57 -19.31 7.04
N LYS A 14 7.69 -18.60 7.74
CA LYS A 14 6.25 -18.57 7.46
C LYS A 14 5.97 -17.59 6.32
N ILE A 15 5.57 -18.09 5.16
CA ILE A 15 5.38 -17.27 3.94
C ILE A 15 3.90 -16.96 3.61
N ALA A 16 2.95 -17.56 4.32
CA ALA A 16 1.52 -17.43 4.00
C ALA A 16 1.05 -15.97 3.94
N GLN A 17 1.47 -15.13 4.90
CA GLN A 17 1.13 -13.72 4.92
C GLN A 17 1.73 -12.96 3.72
N ALA A 18 2.98 -13.25 3.36
CA ALA A 18 3.63 -12.63 2.21
C ALA A 18 2.94 -13.03 0.89
N ILE A 19 2.47 -14.28 0.78
CA ILE A 19 1.67 -14.74 -0.37
C ILE A 19 0.37 -13.94 -0.46
N ASN A 20 -0.42 -13.87 0.62
CA ASN A 20 -1.68 -13.14 0.64
C ASN A 20 -1.51 -11.66 0.26
N ILE A 21 -0.44 -11.03 0.73
CA ILE A 21 -0.12 -9.62 0.39
C ILE A 21 0.22 -9.49 -1.09
N ASN A 22 1.01 -10.41 -1.64
CA ASN A 22 1.35 -10.37 -3.07
C ASN A 22 0.12 -10.61 -3.95
N GLU A 23 -0.76 -11.55 -3.58
CA GLU A 23 -2.04 -11.76 -4.27
C GLU A 23 -2.89 -10.48 -4.26
N SER A 24 -3.02 -9.85 -3.09
CA SER A 24 -3.74 -8.57 -2.96
C SER A 24 -3.12 -7.46 -3.82
N PHE A 25 -1.78 -7.42 -3.92
CA PHE A 25 -1.07 -6.50 -4.80
C PHE A 25 -1.41 -6.75 -6.28
N GLN A 26 -1.44 -8.01 -6.73
CA GLN A 26 -1.81 -8.34 -8.11
C GLN A 26 -3.27 -7.97 -8.42
N ILE A 27 -4.19 -8.22 -7.47
CA ILE A 27 -5.60 -7.82 -7.60
C ILE A 27 -5.73 -6.30 -7.67
N SER A 28 -5.00 -5.57 -6.83
CA SER A 28 -4.99 -4.11 -6.86
C SER A 28 -4.53 -3.56 -8.20
N ARG A 29 -3.50 -4.13 -8.81
CA ARG A 29 -3.05 -3.73 -10.15
C ARG A 29 -4.12 -3.95 -11.22
N GLN A 30 -4.85 -5.06 -11.16
CA GLN A 30 -5.98 -5.33 -12.06
C GLN A 30 -7.11 -4.33 -11.84
N PHE A 31 -7.42 -4.00 -10.59
CA PHE A 31 -8.42 -3.00 -10.25
C PHE A 31 -8.07 -1.62 -10.83
N TRP A 32 -6.84 -1.16 -10.68
CA TRP A 32 -6.41 0.12 -11.26
C TRP A 32 -6.48 0.11 -12.79
N ALA A 33 -6.04 -0.97 -13.42
CA ALA A 33 -6.15 -1.13 -14.88
C ALA A 33 -7.61 -1.11 -15.35
N TRP A 34 -8.52 -1.73 -14.59
CA TRP A 34 -9.95 -1.70 -14.87
C TRP A 34 -10.55 -0.29 -14.74
N GLN A 35 -10.17 0.47 -13.72
CA GLN A 35 -10.61 1.85 -13.52
C GLN A 35 -10.14 2.75 -14.68
N VAL A 36 -8.92 2.57 -15.15
CA VAL A 36 -8.40 3.29 -16.33
C VAL A 36 -9.16 2.90 -17.60
N LYS A 37 -9.37 1.60 -17.81
CA LYS A 37 -10.12 1.09 -18.97
C LYS A 37 -11.54 1.65 -19.05
N ASN A 38 -12.20 1.86 -17.91
CA ASN A 38 -13.56 2.41 -17.85
C ASN A 38 -13.61 3.93 -17.76
N GLY A 39 -12.47 4.63 -17.88
CA GLY A 39 -12.40 6.09 -17.93
C GLY A 39 -12.64 6.79 -16.59
N VAL A 40 -12.68 6.04 -15.48
CA VAL A 40 -12.80 6.58 -14.12
C VAL A 40 -11.48 7.24 -13.70
N LEU A 41 -10.37 6.56 -13.92
CA LEU A 41 -9.02 7.10 -13.76
C LEU A 41 -8.39 7.37 -15.12
N LYS A 42 -7.62 8.45 -15.22
CA LYS A 42 -6.94 8.89 -16.45
C LYS A 42 -5.45 9.03 -16.19
N ASN A 43 -4.65 9.04 -17.26
CA ASN A 43 -3.20 9.27 -17.16
C ASN A 43 -2.54 8.39 -16.07
N PRO A 44 -2.47 7.05 -16.23
CA PRO A 44 -2.00 6.16 -15.17
C PRO A 44 -0.63 6.53 -14.60
N ARG A 45 0.26 7.15 -15.40
CA ARG A 45 1.56 7.62 -14.92
C ARG A 45 1.48 8.78 -13.92
N SER A 46 0.32 9.42 -13.75
CA SER A 46 0.15 10.45 -12.73
C SER A 46 -0.07 9.88 -11.33
N PHE A 47 -0.42 8.61 -11.21
CA PHE A 47 -0.74 8.01 -9.92
C PHE A 47 -0.10 6.64 -9.66
N ILE A 48 0.39 5.93 -10.68
CA ILE A 48 1.07 4.64 -10.51
C ILE A 48 2.34 4.58 -11.34
N ASN A 49 3.48 4.38 -10.68
CA ASN A 49 4.77 4.31 -11.31
C ASN A 49 5.47 3.01 -10.93
N HIS A 50 6.20 2.44 -11.88
CA HIS A 50 7.00 1.26 -11.63
C HIS A 50 8.17 1.63 -10.70
N THR A 51 8.29 0.90 -9.60
CA THR A 51 9.38 1.05 -8.63
C THR A 51 9.77 -0.35 -8.15
N PRO A 52 11.02 -0.78 -8.36
CA PRO A 52 11.47 -2.06 -7.85
C PRO A 52 11.31 -2.14 -6.33
N HIS A 53 10.92 -3.31 -5.84
CA HIS A 53 10.81 -3.58 -4.41
C HIS A 53 12.07 -4.27 -3.90
N MET A 54 12.59 -3.83 -2.75
CA MET A 54 13.76 -4.46 -2.14
C MET A 54 13.65 -4.54 -0.63
N SER A 55 14.40 -5.49 -0.05
CA SER A 55 14.73 -5.51 1.37
C SER A 55 16.25 -5.46 1.51
N PHE A 56 16.75 -4.66 2.45
CA PHE A 56 18.16 -4.53 2.75
C PHE A 56 18.40 -4.75 4.23
N VAL A 57 19.39 -5.54 4.57
CA VAL A 57 19.77 -5.86 5.95
C VAL A 57 21.30 -5.87 6.13
N TRP A 58 21.74 -5.79 7.38
CA TRP A 58 23.15 -5.91 7.76
C TRP A 58 23.32 -6.76 9.02
N GLY A 59 24.53 -7.30 9.21
CA GLY A 59 24.87 -8.23 10.30
C GLY A 59 24.57 -9.67 9.95
N ASP A 60 25.33 -10.59 10.57
CA ASP A 60 25.34 -12.01 10.21
C ASP A 60 23.97 -12.67 10.32
N GLU A 61 23.27 -12.45 11.43
CA GLU A 61 21.97 -13.05 11.70
C GLU A 61 20.90 -12.56 10.71
N ASN A 62 20.87 -11.24 10.47
CA ASN A 62 19.90 -10.64 9.55
C ASN A 62 20.13 -11.08 8.11
N VAL A 63 21.38 -11.20 7.67
CA VAL A 63 21.73 -11.67 6.33
C VAL A 63 21.34 -13.14 6.17
N ALA A 64 21.63 -13.98 7.17
CA ALA A 64 21.23 -15.38 7.15
C ALA A 64 19.70 -15.55 7.14
N TYR A 65 18.96 -14.73 7.92
CA TYR A 65 17.51 -14.70 7.87
C TYR A 65 16.99 -14.28 6.48
N LEU A 66 17.55 -13.23 5.90
CA LEU A 66 17.10 -12.74 4.59
C LEU A 66 17.33 -13.78 3.48
N GLU A 67 18.43 -14.52 3.54
CA GLU A 67 18.71 -15.62 2.61
C GLU A 67 17.71 -16.75 2.76
N LYS A 68 17.43 -17.23 3.98
CA LYS A 68 16.40 -18.23 4.25
C LYS A 68 15.03 -17.79 3.72
N ARG A 69 14.67 -16.52 3.98
CA ARG A 69 13.44 -15.91 3.49
C ARG A 69 13.37 -15.94 1.96
N TYR A 70 14.42 -15.55 1.29
CA TYR A 70 14.53 -15.61 -0.17
C TYR A 70 14.31 -17.03 -0.70
N GLN A 71 14.98 -18.02 -0.11
CA GLN A 71 14.83 -19.44 -0.51
C GLN A 71 13.39 -19.94 -0.35
N ALA A 72 12.72 -19.54 0.73
CA ALA A 72 11.33 -19.93 0.98
C ALA A 72 10.36 -19.27 -0.03
N LEU A 73 10.55 -17.98 -0.32
CA LEU A 73 9.65 -17.21 -1.20
C LEU A 73 9.80 -17.59 -2.66
N LYS A 74 11.03 -17.80 -3.16
CA LYS A 74 11.29 -18.08 -4.57
C LYS A 74 10.65 -19.38 -5.09
N ALA A 75 10.23 -20.27 -4.18
CA ALA A 75 9.48 -21.47 -4.54
C ALA A 75 8.06 -21.15 -5.06
N SER A 76 7.53 -19.98 -4.75
CA SER A 76 6.22 -19.51 -5.23
C SER A 76 6.37 -18.70 -6.52
N PRO A 77 5.54 -18.97 -7.55
CA PRO A 77 5.52 -18.18 -8.80
C PRO A 77 5.26 -16.69 -8.59
N LEU A 78 4.61 -16.29 -7.49
CA LEU A 78 4.34 -14.90 -7.14
C LEU A 78 5.62 -14.08 -6.89
N PHE A 79 6.72 -14.75 -6.57
CA PHE A 79 8.03 -14.13 -6.33
C PHE A 79 9.04 -14.47 -7.42
N ALA A 80 8.56 -14.91 -8.59
CA ALA A 80 9.42 -15.13 -9.76
C ALA A 80 10.13 -13.83 -10.14
N GLY A 81 11.43 -13.92 -10.42
CA GLY A 81 12.25 -12.75 -10.70
C GLY A 81 12.81 -12.01 -9.46
N MET A 82 12.48 -12.47 -8.24
CA MET A 82 13.19 -11.99 -7.05
C MET A 82 14.65 -12.49 -7.07
N GLU A 83 15.57 -11.60 -6.77
CA GLU A 83 16.99 -11.86 -6.65
C GLU A 83 17.47 -11.65 -5.21
N PHE A 84 18.55 -12.32 -4.81
CA PHE A 84 19.25 -12.12 -3.55
C PHE A 84 20.74 -11.93 -3.81
N SER A 85 21.37 -11.01 -3.10
CA SER A 85 22.80 -10.81 -3.17
C SER A 85 23.39 -10.36 -1.84
N THR A 86 24.61 -10.78 -1.57
CA THR A 86 25.50 -10.25 -0.53
C THR A 86 26.70 -9.50 -1.13
N ASP A 87 26.77 -9.44 -2.46
CA ASP A 87 27.82 -8.71 -3.17
C ASP A 87 27.55 -7.18 -3.12
N PRO A 88 28.45 -6.39 -2.50
CA PRO A 88 28.28 -4.94 -2.42
C PRO A 88 28.15 -4.25 -3.79
N GLU A 89 28.85 -4.73 -4.81
CA GLU A 89 28.79 -4.15 -6.15
C GLU A 89 27.43 -4.42 -6.83
N GLN A 90 26.86 -5.59 -6.61
CA GLN A 90 25.52 -5.88 -7.10
C GLN A 90 24.46 -5.05 -6.35
N ILE A 91 24.58 -4.95 -5.02
CA ILE A 91 23.64 -4.16 -4.20
C ILE A 91 23.73 -2.67 -4.57
N LYS A 92 24.94 -2.17 -4.83
CA LYS A 92 25.15 -0.79 -5.30
C LYS A 92 24.48 -0.50 -6.64
N LYS A 93 24.39 -1.47 -7.56
CA LYS A 93 23.63 -1.32 -8.81
C LYS A 93 22.12 -1.19 -8.56
N TRP A 94 21.60 -1.91 -7.56
CA TRP A 94 20.19 -1.84 -7.19
C TRP A 94 19.85 -0.55 -6.44
N VAL A 95 20.72 -0.12 -5.51
CA VAL A 95 20.43 0.99 -4.59
C VAL A 95 21.73 1.73 -4.21
N PRO A 96 22.24 2.59 -5.11
CA PRO A 96 23.54 3.23 -4.92
C PRO A 96 23.63 4.04 -3.62
N LEU A 97 22.58 4.80 -3.28
CA LEU A 97 22.57 5.67 -2.10
C LEU A 97 22.72 4.93 -0.76
N MET A 98 22.25 3.70 -0.67
CA MET A 98 22.42 2.89 0.55
C MET A 98 23.84 2.39 0.76
N MET A 99 24.67 2.47 -0.27
CA MET A 99 26.06 2.02 -0.22
C MET A 99 27.06 3.17 0.02
N GLU A 100 26.60 4.41 -0.06
CA GLU A 100 27.44 5.58 0.19
C GLU A 100 27.85 5.68 1.67
N GLY A 101 29.16 5.85 1.92
CA GLY A 101 29.69 5.99 3.28
C GLY A 101 29.60 4.74 4.17
N ARG A 102 29.23 3.59 3.61
CA ARG A 102 29.11 2.35 4.37
C ARG A 102 30.47 1.72 4.63
N ASP A 103 30.64 1.18 5.83
CA ASP A 103 31.83 0.41 6.21
C ASP A 103 31.93 -0.86 5.33
N PRO A 104 33.00 -1.03 4.56
CA PRO A 104 33.21 -2.20 3.70
C PRO A 104 33.30 -3.53 4.45
N SER A 105 33.63 -3.51 5.74
CA SER A 105 33.69 -4.74 6.59
C SER A 105 32.33 -5.21 7.05
N GLN A 106 31.30 -4.38 6.93
CA GLN A 106 29.95 -4.72 7.37
C GLN A 106 29.32 -5.77 6.45
N LYS A 107 28.95 -6.92 6.99
CA LYS A 107 28.19 -7.92 6.27
C LYS A 107 26.80 -7.38 5.91
N ILE A 108 26.47 -7.42 4.64
CA ILE A 108 25.20 -6.92 4.11
C ILE A 108 24.51 -7.97 3.25
N GLY A 109 23.20 -7.83 3.08
CA GLY A 109 22.42 -8.63 2.15
C GLY A 109 21.19 -7.86 1.68
N ALA A 110 20.79 -8.10 0.44
CA ALA A 110 19.59 -7.51 -0.11
C ALA A 110 18.81 -8.51 -0.96
N THR A 111 17.49 -8.37 -0.97
CA THR A 111 16.64 -8.93 -2.01
C THR A 111 16.13 -7.80 -2.89
N TRP A 112 15.99 -8.08 -4.18
CA TRP A 112 15.47 -7.16 -5.17
C TRP A 112 14.40 -7.86 -6.02
N SER A 113 13.32 -7.16 -6.33
CA SER A 113 12.25 -7.64 -7.20
C SER A 113 11.90 -6.55 -8.21
N PRO A 114 11.79 -6.87 -9.51
CA PRO A 114 11.41 -5.90 -10.52
C PRO A 114 9.93 -5.47 -10.39
N LEU A 115 9.14 -6.22 -9.65
CA LEU A 115 7.70 -5.98 -9.52
C LEU A 115 7.40 -5.16 -8.28
N GLY A 116 7.19 -3.88 -8.46
CA GLY A 116 6.74 -2.96 -7.42
C GLY A 116 6.15 -1.71 -8.05
N THR A 117 5.38 -0.98 -7.27
CA THR A 117 4.76 0.27 -7.72
C THR A 117 4.80 1.30 -6.60
N ASP A 118 5.06 2.54 -6.99
CA ASP A 118 4.81 3.71 -6.18
C ASP A 118 3.47 4.31 -6.56
N MET A 119 2.65 4.72 -5.57
CA MET A 119 1.27 5.16 -5.76
C MET A 119 1.05 6.56 -5.20
N GLU A 120 0.59 7.48 -6.05
CA GLU A 120 0.13 8.80 -5.62
C GLU A 120 -1.38 8.74 -5.28
N PHE A 121 -1.68 8.38 -4.03
CA PHE A 121 -3.08 8.25 -3.58
C PHE A 121 -3.85 9.56 -3.57
N GLY A 122 -3.18 10.70 -3.41
CA GLY A 122 -3.79 12.01 -3.52
C GLY A 122 -4.36 12.25 -4.92
N GLU A 123 -3.60 11.87 -5.95
CA GLU A 123 -4.06 11.97 -7.34
C GLU A 123 -5.22 11.03 -7.62
N ILE A 124 -5.16 9.78 -7.14
CA ILE A 124 -6.27 8.83 -7.26
C ILE A 124 -7.54 9.42 -6.64
N THR A 125 -7.44 9.96 -5.42
CA THR A 125 -8.56 10.59 -4.71
C THR A 125 -9.14 11.74 -5.52
N ARG A 126 -8.31 12.64 -6.05
CA ARG A 126 -8.76 13.76 -6.90
C ARG A 126 -9.51 13.28 -8.13
N GLN A 127 -9.02 12.24 -8.80
CA GLN A 127 -9.66 11.70 -9.98
C GLN A 127 -10.98 11.00 -9.67
N PHE A 128 -11.07 10.21 -8.60
CA PHE A 128 -12.32 9.62 -8.15
C PHE A 128 -13.36 10.67 -7.80
N VAL A 129 -12.98 11.70 -7.04
CA VAL A 129 -13.88 12.81 -6.70
C VAL A 129 -14.35 13.51 -7.96
N SER A 130 -13.45 13.82 -8.89
CA SER A 130 -13.79 14.46 -10.16
C SER A 130 -14.77 13.62 -11.01
N HIS A 131 -14.58 12.29 -11.00
CA HIS A 131 -15.51 11.38 -11.68
C HIS A 131 -16.87 11.36 -11.01
N LEU A 132 -16.92 11.25 -9.68
CA LEU A 132 -18.17 11.26 -8.92
C LEU A 132 -18.94 12.58 -9.03
N GLN A 133 -18.24 13.71 -9.11
CA GLN A 133 -18.88 15.04 -9.30
C GLN A 133 -19.62 15.17 -10.64
N SER A 134 -19.41 14.26 -11.58
CA SER A 134 -20.22 14.21 -12.80
C SER A 134 -21.61 13.58 -12.59
N ASP A 135 -21.85 12.92 -11.45
CA ASP A 135 -23.15 12.37 -11.06
C ASP A 135 -23.93 13.43 -10.25
N GLN A 136 -25.11 13.77 -10.71
CA GLN A 136 -26.00 14.76 -10.06
C GLN A 136 -26.45 14.35 -8.64
N ASN A 137 -26.34 13.08 -8.29
CA ASN A 137 -26.69 12.57 -6.97
C ASN A 137 -25.51 12.58 -5.98
N PHE A 138 -24.31 12.91 -6.45
CA PHE A 138 -23.13 13.01 -5.60
C PHE A 138 -23.00 14.41 -5.00
N ASN A 139 -22.83 14.46 -3.67
CA ASN A 139 -22.58 15.70 -2.95
C ASN A 139 -21.35 15.55 -2.07
N LEU A 140 -20.32 16.39 -2.33
CA LEU A 140 -19.09 16.43 -1.55
C LEU A 140 -19.15 17.61 -0.57
N GLN A 141 -19.11 17.30 0.72
CA GLN A 141 -18.99 18.29 1.79
C GLN A 141 -17.56 18.28 2.34
N VAL A 142 -16.77 19.30 2.00
CA VAL A 142 -15.44 19.51 2.55
C VAL A 142 -15.48 20.49 3.73
N ASN A 143 -14.44 20.52 4.56
CA ASN A 143 -14.39 21.29 5.80
C ASN A 143 -15.57 21.00 6.72
N SER A 144 -15.92 19.72 6.83
CA SER A 144 -17.06 19.26 7.61
C SER A 144 -16.56 18.23 8.63
N GLU A 145 -16.70 18.54 9.90
CA GLU A 145 -16.34 17.66 11.01
C GLU A 145 -17.59 16.97 11.53
N VAL A 146 -17.63 15.65 11.41
CA VAL A 146 -18.73 14.84 11.94
C VAL A 146 -18.60 14.76 13.46
N SER A 147 -19.60 15.26 14.18
CA SER A 147 -19.64 15.28 15.64
C SER A 147 -20.48 14.15 16.23
N ASP A 148 -21.49 13.64 15.50
CA ASP A 148 -22.35 12.59 16.00
C ASP A 148 -22.98 11.74 14.88
N ILE A 149 -23.21 10.46 15.17
CA ILE A 149 -23.90 9.51 14.29
C ILE A 149 -24.90 8.72 15.14
N GLN A 150 -26.19 8.95 14.93
CA GLN A 150 -27.27 8.30 15.67
C GLN A 150 -28.13 7.44 14.75
N ARG A 151 -28.66 6.34 15.31
CA ARG A 151 -29.61 5.51 14.59
C ARG A 151 -31.04 6.00 14.84
N ASN A 152 -31.79 6.27 13.77
CA ASN A 152 -33.19 6.65 13.84
C ASN A 152 -34.09 5.44 14.12
N ALA A 153 -35.32 5.69 14.57
CA ALA A 153 -36.32 4.66 14.88
C ALA A 153 -36.71 3.81 13.65
N ASP A 154 -36.62 4.38 12.44
CA ASP A 154 -36.91 3.70 11.18
C ASP A 154 -35.75 2.88 10.64
N GLY A 155 -34.60 2.86 11.37
CA GLY A 155 -33.39 2.16 11.00
C GLY A 155 -32.43 2.92 10.09
N SER A 156 -32.77 4.14 9.68
CA SER A 156 -31.86 5.08 9.03
C SER A 156 -30.87 5.68 10.02
N TRP A 157 -29.92 6.49 9.53
CA TRP A 157 -28.90 7.13 10.33
C TRP A 157 -29.01 8.64 10.23
N ARG A 158 -28.86 9.31 11.36
CA ARG A 158 -28.69 10.75 11.43
C ARG A 158 -27.22 11.09 11.68
N VAL A 159 -26.64 11.87 10.79
CA VAL A 159 -25.25 12.34 10.88
C VAL A 159 -25.27 13.84 11.15
N THR A 160 -24.72 14.26 12.29
CA THR A 160 -24.51 15.67 12.62
C THR A 160 -23.08 16.07 12.31
N TYR A 161 -22.88 17.18 11.63
CA TYR A 161 -21.57 17.69 11.30
C TYR A 161 -21.54 19.23 11.33
N THR A 162 -20.36 19.79 11.62
CA THR A 162 -20.11 21.23 11.68
C THR A 162 -19.21 21.65 10.52
N ASN A 163 -19.59 22.69 9.81
CA ASN A 163 -18.70 23.31 8.84
C ASN A 163 -17.60 24.08 9.59
N THR A 164 -16.36 23.62 9.48
CA THR A 164 -15.21 24.18 10.23
C THR A 164 -14.77 25.60 9.82
N LYS A 165 -15.37 26.16 8.76
CA LYS A 165 -15.12 27.55 8.34
C LYS A 165 -16.18 28.54 8.82
N THR A 166 -17.39 28.05 9.06
CA THR A 166 -18.54 28.92 9.40
C THR A 166 -19.13 28.60 10.76
N ASP A 167 -18.65 27.55 11.42
CA ASP A 167 -19.18 26.98 12.67
C ASP A 167 -20.67 26.60 12.60
N ALA A 168 -21.21 26.46 11.40
CA ALA A 168 -22.59 26.08 11.17
C ALA A 168 -22.76 24.58 11.34
N GLU A 169 -23.64 24.20 12.28
CA GLU A 169 -24.05 22.80 12.45
C GLU A 169 -25.08 22.43 11.37
N GLN A 170 -24.97 21.24 10.86
CA GLN A 170 -25.85 20.65 9.85
C GLN A 170 -26.15 19.18 10.18
N VAL A 171 -27.27 18.70 9.65
CA VAL A 171 -27.72 17.33 9.85
C VAL A 171 -28.12 16.71 8.51
N VAL A 172 -27.77 15.45 8.30
CA VAL A 172 -28.21 14.67 7.15
C VAL A 172 -28.69 13.29 7.60
N ASP A 173 -29.82 12.85 7.08
CA ASP A 173 -30.31 11.49 7.30
C ASP A 173 -29.91 10.60 6.12
N ALA A 174 -29.41 9.39 6.39
CA ALA A 174 -28.92 8.45 5.41
C ALA A 174 -29.36 7.02 5.71
N LYS A 175 -29.68 6.24 4.67
CA LYS A 175 -30.02 4.82 4.83
C LYS A 175 -28.81 3.99 5.26
N PHE A 176 -27.62 4.41 4.91
CA PHE A 176 -26.35 3.74 5.21
C PHE A 176 -25.25 4.77 5.45
N VAL A 177 -24.37 4.49 6.40
CA VAL A 177 -23.16 5.30 6.67
C VAL A 177 -21.94 4.41 6.55
N PHE A 178 -20.95 4.85 5.77
CA PHE A 178 -19.62 4.25 5.72
C PHE A 178 -18.60 5.19 6.37
N ILE A 179 -17.85 4.69 7.34
CA ILE A 179 -16.82 5.46 8.04
C ILE A 179 -15.46 5.04 7.47
N GLY A 180 -14.81 5.96 6.75
CA GLY A 180 -13.50 5.78 6.15
C GLY A 180 -12.49 6.80 6.66
N ALA A 181 -12.49 7.04 7.97
CA ALA A 181 -11.71 8.13 8.59
C ALA A 181 -10.24 7.77 8.89
N GLY A 182 -9.82 6.56 8.56
CA GLY A 182 -8.51 6.05 8.96
C GLY A 182 -8.49 5.56 10.42
N GLY A 183 -7.29 5.35 10.98
CA GLY A 183 -7.08 4.88 12.35
C GLY A 183 -5.63 5.04 12.77
#